data_26204bed83fd3443fc544ccaae72a345
#
_entry.id   26204bed83fd3443fc544ccaae72a345
#
_cell.length_a   1.000
_cell.length_b   1.000
_cell.length_c   1.000
_cell.angle_alpha   90.00
_cell.angle_beta   90.00
_cell.angle_gamma   90.00
#
_symmetry.space_group_name_H-M   'P 1'
#
loop_
_entity.id
_entity.type
_entity.pdbx_description
1 polymer ?
#
loop_
_entity_poly.entity_id
_entity_poly.type
_entity_poly.pdbx_seq_one_letter_code
_entity_poly.pdbx_strand_id
1 'polypeptide(L)' 'MGNFNLGLIICSSVYNTCLDPYNWPDKFNSHYECMIFGYEESMKKAKEIGPKDVNELGTIIKFYCYQEPETET' A
#
# COMPACT_ATOMS: atom_id res chain seq x y z
N MET A 1 21.02 -5.82 0.69
CA MET A 1 20.22 -5.68 1.64
C MET A 1 19.21 -4.68 1.44
N GLY A 2 18.00 -4.97 1.50
CA GLY A 2 16.94 -4.06 1.28
C GLY A 2 16.58 -3.30 2.51
N ASN A 3 16.31 -2.02 2.36
CA ASN A 3 15.79 -1.23 3.46
C ASN A 3 14.63 -0.35 3.02
N PHE A 4 13.98 -0.70 1.93
CA PHE A 4 12.77 -0.01 1.50
C PHE A 4 11.57 -0.76 2.02
N ASN A 5 10.64 -0.02 2.61
CA ASN A 5 9.44 -0.58 3.20
C ASN A 5 8.21 -0.16 2.43
N LEU A 6 7.19 -1.00 2.45
CA LEU A 6 5.95 -0.74 1.74
C LEU A 6 4.82 -0.58 2.73
N GLY A 7 4.07 0.48 2.59
CA GLY A 7 2.84 0.69 3.36
C GLY A 7 1.68 0.84 2.40
N LEU A 8 0.54 0.26 2.77
CA LEU A 8 -0.65 0.27 1.93
C LEU A 8 -1.80 0.83 2.74
N ILE A 9 -2.57 1.75 2.12
CA ILE A 9 -3.69 2.39 2.79
C ILE A 9 -4.92 2.24 1.94
N ILE A 10 -6.01 1.82 2.56
CA ILE A 10 -7.30 1.67 1.88
C ILE A 10 -8.27 2.68 2.45
N CYS A 11 -8.84 3.49 1.57
CA CYS A 11 -9.75 4.56 1.97
C CYS A 11 -11.08 4.45 1.24
N SER A 12 -12.09 5.09 1.82
CA SER A 12 -13.38 5.22 1.16
C SER A 12 -13.63 6.69 0.89
N SER A 13 -13.84 7.05 -0.38
CA SER A 13 -14.14 8.43 -0.70
C SER A 13 -15.56 8.80 -0.34
N VAL A 14 -16.46 7.82 -0.29
CA VAL A 14 -17.85 8.08 0.08
C VAL A 14 -17.94 8.44 1.56
N TYR A 15 -17.29 7.68 2.41
CA TYR A 15 -17.32 7.94 3.85
C TYR A 15 -16.17 8.82 4.32
N ASN A 16 -15.27 9.16 3.41
CA ASN A 16 -14.16 10.06 3.70
C ASN A 16 -13.34 9.55 4.89
N THR A 17 -13.00 8.30 4.87
CA THR A 17 -12.26 7.69 5.96
C THR A 17 -11.27 6.66 5.40
N CYS A 18 -10.25 6.38 6.16
CA CYS A 18 -9.24 5.43 5.76
C CYS A 18 -9.00 4.43 6.87
N LEU A 19 -8.64 3.23 6.49
CA LEU A 19 -8.21 2.24 7.45
C LEU A 19 -6.77 2.53 7.85
N ASP A 20 -6.35 1.92 8.95
CA ASP A 20 -4.97 2.07 9.38
C ASP A 20 -4.04 1.48 8.32
N PRO A 21 -2.90 2.11 8.09
CA PRO A 21 -1.98 1.59 7.09
C PRO A 21 -1.47 0.20 7.44
N TYR A 22 -1.34 -0.63 6.43
CA TYR A 22 -0.75 -1.93 6.60
C TYR A 22 0.70 -1.88 6.14
N ASN A 23 1.60 -2.25 7.01
CA ASN A 23 3.02 -2.25 6.67
C ASN A 23 3.44 -3.66 6.33
N TRP A 24 4.04 -3.82 5.16
CA TRP A 24 4.50 -5.12 4.72
C TRP A 24 5.69 -5.54 5.55
N PRO A 25 5.75 -6.80 5.94
CA PRO A 25 6.89 -7.25 6.74
C PRO A 25 8.17 -7.39 5.94
N ASP A 26 8.05 -7.61 4.64
CA ASP A 26 9.23 -7.80 3.81
C ASP A 26 9.83 -6.47 3.43
N LYS A 27 11.13 -6.48 3.23
CA LYS A 27 11.83 -5.30 2.76
C LYS A 27 12.26 -5.52 1.33
N PHE A 28 12.37 -4.42 0.61
CA PHE A 28 12.70 -4.48 -0.81
C PHE A 28 14.08 -3.88 -1.04
N ASN A 29 14.75 -4.38 -2.06
CA ASN A 29 16.12 -3.97 -2.34
C ASN A 29 16.23 -2.61 -2.98
N SER A 30 15.18 -2.17 -3.65
CA SER A 30 15.21 -0.88 -4.33
C SER A 30 13.84 -0.25 -4.31
N HIS A 31 13.83 1.04 -4.54
CA HIS A 31 12.58 1.78 -4.65
C HIS A 31 11.74 1.24 -5.81
N TYR A 32 12.41 0.89 -6.90
CA TYR A 32 11.72 0.37 -8.07
C TYR A 32 10.97 -0.91 -7.73
N GLU A 33 11.64 -1.85 -7.06
CA GLU A 33 11.01 -3.11 -6.70
C GLU A 33 9.84 -2.88 -5.75
N CYS A 34 10.01 -1.97 -4.80
CA CYS A 34 8.93 -1.66 -3.88
C CYS A 34 7.73 -1.11 -4.62
N MET A 35 7.96 -0.21 -5.59
CA MET A 35 6.85 0.37 -6.34
C MET A 35 6.12 -0.65 -7.18
N ILE A 36 6.86 -1.52 -7.86
CA ILE A 36 6.22 -2.54 -8.69
C ILE A 36 5.34 -3.45 -7.83
N PHE A 37 5.89 -3.87 -6.70
CA PHE A 37 5.14 -4.74 -5.81
C PHE A 37 3.91 -4.00 -5.27
N GLY A 38 4.07 -2.72 -4.94
CA GLY A 38 2.96 -1.92 -4.42
C GLY A 38 1.82 -1.83 -5.41
N TYR A 39 2.13 -1.59 -6.68
CA TYR A 39 1.08 -1.54 -7.70
C TYR A 39 0.41 -2.89 -7.87
N GLU A 40 1.19 -3.96 -7.87
CA GLU A 40 0.61 -5.29 -8.03
C GLU A 40 -0.31 -5.64 -6.87
N GLU A 41 0.11 -5.34 -5.66
CA GLU A 41 -0.71 -5.64 -4.50
C GLU A 41 -1.93 -4.74 -4.42
N SER A 42 -1.81 -3.50 -4.87
CA SER A 42 -2.97 -2.62 -4.91
C SER A 42 -4.02 -3.16 -5.87
N MET A 43 -3.58 -3.65 -7.02
CA MET A 43 -4.51 -4.22 -7.97
C MET A 43 -5.16 -5.49 -7.42
N LYS A 44 -4.38 -6.32 -6.78
CA LYS A 44 -4.92 -7.53 -6.16
C LYS A 44 -5.97 -7.19 -5.12
N LYS A 45 -5.70 -6.19 -4.29
CA LYS A 45 -6.66 -5.80 -3.27
C LYS A 45 -7.95 -5.29 -3.88
N ALA A 46 -7.85 -4.48 -4.92
CA ALA A 46 -9.04 -3.97 -5.58
C ALA A 46 -9.89 -5.12 -6.11
N LYS A 47 -9.24 -6.14 -6.67
CA LYS A 47 -9.98 -7.27 -7.20
C LYS A 47 -10.59 -8.12 -6.09
N GLU A 48 -9.90 -8.23 -4.97
CA GLU A 48 -10.43 -8.98 -3.83
C GLU A 48 -11.65 -8.30 -3.24
N ILE A 49 -11.59 -6.98 -3.14
CA ILE A 49 -12.74 -6.23 -2.62
C ILE A 49 -13.92 -6.37 -3.56
N GLY A 50 -13.65 -6.35 -4.85
CA GLY A 50 -14.68 -6.61 -5.84
C GLY A 50 -15.34 -5.34 -6.35
N PRO A 51 -15.94 -5.43 -7.54
CA PRO A 51 -16.46 -4.23 -8.17
C PRO A 51 -17.63 -3.59 -7.43
N LYS A 52 -18.43 -4.40 -6.75
CA LYS A 52 -19.57 -3.83 -6.06
C LYS A 52 -19.13 -2.92 -4.93
N ASP A 53 -18.27 -3.42 -4.06
CA ASP A 53 -17.82 -2.64 -2.93
C ASP A 53 -16.91 -1.49 -3.35
N VAL A 54 -16.06 -1.73 -4.34
CA VAL A 54 -15.22 -0.65 -4.83
C VAL A 54 -16.06 0.51 -5.32
N ASN A 55 -17.12 0.20 -6.07
CA ASN A 55 -17.96 1.24 -6.61
C ASN A 55 -18.82 1.91 -5.55
N GLU A 56 -19.36 1.13 -4.63
CA GLU A 56 -20.25 1.68 -3.62
C GLU A 56 -19.52 2.52 -2.59
N LEU A 57 -18.33 2.11 -2.21
CA LEU A 57 -17.57 2.82 -1.20
C LEU A 57 -16.64 3.86 -1.77
N GLY A 58 -16.46 3.86 -3.08
CA GLY A 58 -15.49 4.73 -3.69
C GLY A 58 -14.10 4.40 -3.17
N THR A 59 -13.76 3.12 -3.21
CA THR A 59 -12.52 2.64 -2.62
C THR A 59 -11.30 3.23 -3.31
N ILE A 60 -10.38 3.73 -2.52
CA ILE A 60 -9.11 4.24 -3.01
C ILE A 60 -8.01 3.48 -2.32
N ILE A 61 -7.09 2.93 -3.10
CA ILE A 61 -5.98 2.19 -2.53
C ILE A 61 -4.72 2.96 -2.86
N LYS A 62 -3.97 3.31 -1.83
CA LYS A 62 -2.71 4.02 -1.99
C LYS A 62 -1.61 3.20 -1.38
N PHE A 63 -0.42 3.38 -1.87
CA PHE A 63 0.72 2.76 -1.23
C PHE A 63 1.86 3.75 -1.24
N TYR A 64 2.81 3.51 -0.38
CA TYR A 64 4.00 4.34 -0.34
C TYR A 64 5.20 3.47 -0.03
N CYS A 65 6.32 3.86 -0.58
CA CYS A 65 7.59 3.20 -0.33
C CYS A 65 8.47 4.19 0.41
N TYR A 66 9.08 3.74 1.48
CA TYR A 66 9.94 4.64 2.22
C TYR A 66 11.17 3.88 2.68
N GLN A 67 12.24 4.60 2.78
CA GLN A 67 13.49 4.03 3.20
C GLN A 67 13.64 4.23 4.69
N GLU A 68 14.01 3.17 5.38
CA GLU A 68 14.20 3.29 6.81
C GLU A 68 15.40 4.16 7.08
N PRO A 69 15.31 5.05 8.07
CA PRO A 69 16.49 5.84 8.39
C PRO A 69 17.58 4.93 8.94
N GLU A 70 18.83 5.34 8.62
CA GLU A 70 19.93 4.59 9.13
C GLU A 70 19.97 4.79 10.58
N THR A 71 20.11 3.76 11.27
CA THR A 71 20.16 3.91 12.66
C THR A 71 21.40 4.43 13.08
N GLU A 72 21.53 5.30 13.69
CA GLU A 72 22.63 5.77 14.02
C GLU A 72 22.83 5.70 15.12
N THR A 73 23.18 5.42 15.50
CA THR A 73 23.24 5.49 16.57
C THR A 73 23.78 5.59 17.21
#